data_9030fc2087fd6f1e780af9175e407ff3
#
_entry.id   9030fc2087fd6f1e780af9175e407ff3
#
_cell.length_a   1.000
_cell.length_b   1.000
_cell.length_c   1.000
_cell.angle_alpha   90.00
_cell.angle_beta   90.00
_cell.angle_gamma   90.00
#
_symmetry.space_group_name_H-M   'P 1'
#
loop_
_entity.id
_entity.type
_entity.pdbx_description
1 polymer ?
#
loop_
_entity_poly.entity_id
_entity_poly.type
_entity_poly.pdbx_seq_one_letter_code
_entity_poly.pdbx_strand_id
1 'polypeptide(L)'
;DSCDLLPTTIDAYTRLNSYDKAADGIERSYAAGTSLLNGFPAVNHGLRSCRRVVESIRKPVQVRHGTPDARLLAEITLAAGFSAYEGGGISYNIPYAKSVSLERTILDWQYADRLVGIYAEHGVEINREPFGPLTGTLVPPSISHAVAVIEGILAAEQGVKNITLGYGQCGNLFQDVAAIKALEQLADEYFAKHGYKDCVLTTVFHQWMGGFPQDEAKAFSVISWGAAAAALAKATKVIVKTPHEALGIPTKEANAQGLRTTK
;
A
#
# COMPACT_ATOMS: atom_id res chain seq x y z
N ASP A 1 0.78 6.91 -19.22
CA ASP A 1 0.23 5.72 -19.90
C ASP A 1 0.84 4.38 -19.44
N SER A 2 1.97 4.39 -18.71
CA SER A 2 2.62 3.16 -18.24
C SER A 2 2.06 2.64 -16.91
N CYS A 3 1.29 3.42 -16.18
CA CYS A 3 0.73 3.10 -14.87
C CYS A 3 -0.74 2.64 -15.01
N ASP A 4 -1.10 1.53 -14.37
CA ASP A 4 -2.48 1.03 -14.37
C ASP A 4 -3.28 1.53 -13.17
N LEU A 5 -2.60 1.79 -12.04
CA LEU A 5 -3.12 2.42 -10.85
C LEU A 5 -2.09 3.38 -10.24
N LEU A 6 -2.55 4.37 -9.49
CA LEU A 6 -1.70 5.40 -8.88
C LEU A 6 -1.67 5.25 -7.35
N PRO A 7 -0.62 4.66 -6.80
CA PRO A 7 -0.42 4.64 -5.35
C PRO A 7 0.01 6.03 -4.88
N THR A 8 -0.72 6.58 -3.92
CA THR A 8 -0.46 7.90 -3.34
C THR A 8 0.15 7.75 -1.97
N THR A 9 1.42 8.03 -1.83
CA THR A 9 2.10 8.02 -0.54
C THR A 9 1.61 9.17 0.32
N ILE A 10 1.11 8.86 1.51
CA ILE A 10 0.71 9.86 2.51
C ILE A 10 1.95 10.38 3.23
N ASP A 11 2.04 11.67 3.49
CA ASP A 11 3.18 12.27 4.17
C ASP A 11 3.35 11.77 5.62
N ALA A 12 4.57 11.88 6.14
CA ALA A 12 4.92 11.32 7.46
C ALA A 12 4.15 11.95 8.62
N TYR A 13 3.82 13.25 8.56
CA TYR A 13 3.08 13.92 9.62
C TYR A 13 1.61 13.48 9.64
N THR A 14 0.97 13.38 8.48
CA THR A 14 -0.39 12.86 8.35
C THR A 14 -0.46 11.40 8.83
N ARG A 15 0.54 10.57 8.51
CA ARG A 15 0.62 9.17 9.00
C ARG A 15 0.73 9.06 10.52
N LEU A 16 1.26 10.07 11.18
CA LEU A 16 1.39 10.15 12.64
C LEU A 16 0.29 11.01 13.29
N ASN A 17 -0.73 11.40 12.53
CA ASN A 17 -1.82 12.28 12.95
C ASN A 17 -1.33 13.64 13.51
N SER A 18 -0.14 14.09 13.05
CA SER A 18 0.48 15.37 13.43
C SER A 18 0.07 16.46 12.44
N TYR A 19 -1.20 16.78 12.40
CA TYR A 19 -1.80 17.65 11.38
C TYR A 19 -1.29 19.09 11.41
N ASP A 20 -0.93 19.61 12.59
CA ASP A 20 -0.33 20.94 12.72
C ASP A 20 1.04 21.00 12.02
N LYS A 21 1.85 19.93 12.16
CA LYS A 21 3.15 19.84 11.46
C LYS A 21 2.98 19.68 9.94
N ALA A 22 1.93 18.97 9.52
CA ALA A 22 1.61 18.88 8.10
C ALA A 22 1.18 20.24 7.54
N ALA A 23 0.39 21.03 8.28
CA ALA A 23 0.00 22.39 7.92
C ALA A 23 1.22 23.30 7.76
N ASP A 24 2.12 23.34 8.75
CA ASP A 24 3.39 24.08 8.67
C ASP A 24 4.22 23.65 7.45
N GLY A 25 4.31 22.34 7.20
CA GLY A 25 4.98 21.79 6.01
C GLY A 25 4.38 22.24 4.70
N ILE A 26 3.06 22.39 4.62
CA ILE A 26 2.35 22.93 3.45
C ILE A 26 2.69 24.41 3.25
N GLU A 27 2.60 25.24 4.29
CA GLU A 27 2.92 26.66 4.24
C GLU A 27 4.37 26.89 3.78
N ARG A 28 5.30 26.15 4.37
CA ARG A 28 6.71 26.20 3.98
C ARG A 28 6.94 25.76 2.53
N SER A 29 6.18 24.77 2.04
CA SER A 29 6.25 24.34 0.65
C SER A 29 5.78 25.44 -0.32
N TYR A 30 4.70 26.14 0.03
CA TYR A 30 4.24 27.30 -0.75
C TYR A 30 5.28 28.41 -0.77
N ALA A 31 5.88 28.76 0.36
CA ALA A 31 6.91 29.79 0.45
C ALA A 31 8.17 29.42 -0.35
N ALA A 32 8.53 28.14 -0.39
CA ALA A 32 9.69 27.64 -1.12
C ALA A 32 9.43 27.40 -2.62
N GLY A 33 8.17 27.43 -3.07
CA GLY A 33 7.80 27.09 -4.44
C GLY A 33 8.05 25.64 -4.83
N THR A 34 8.24 24.74 -3.82
CA THR A 34 8.49 23.31 -4.03
C THR A 34 7.95 22.50 -2.86
N SER A 35 7.62 21.22 -3.09
CA SER A 35 7.16 20.34 -2.02
C SER A 35 8.30 20.01 -1.04
N LEU A 36 8.07 20.29 0.24
CA LEU A 36 8.96 19.95 1.35
C LEU A 36 8.44 18.74 2.16
N LEU A 37 7.22 18.28 1.87
CA LEU A 37 6.66 17.07 2.48
C LEU A 37 7.05 15.84 1.64
N ASN A 38 7.24 14.70 2.32
CA ASN A 38 7.62 13.45 1.69
C ASN A 38 6.43 12.62 1.17
N GLY A 39 5.27 13.24 1.03
CA GLY A 39 4.05 12.60 0.57
C GLY A 39 2.88 13.59 0.53
N PHE A 40 1.67 13.07 0.29
CA PHE A 40 0.46 13.85 0.13
C PHE A 40 -0.25 14.06 1.48
N PRO A 41 -0.38 15.31 1.97
CA PRO A 41 -1.03 15.60 3.25
C PRO A 41 -2.56 15.66 3.08
N ALA A 42 -3.18 14.51 2.78
CA ALA A 42 -4.56 14.39 2.37
C ALA A 42 -5.55 14.98 3.38
N VAL A 43 -5.30 14.80 4.68
CA VAL A 43 -6.18 15.32 5.74
C VAL A 43 -6.19 16.84 5.74
N ASN A 44 -5.03 17.47 5.68
CA ASN A 44 -4.90 18.94 5.67
C ASN A 44 -5.43 19.56 4.38
N HIS A 45 -5.29 18.89 3.24
CA HIS A 45 -5.90 19.33 1.98
C HIS A 45 -7.43 19.19 1.97
N GLY A 46 -7.95 18.26 2.74
CA GLY A 46 -9.38 18.03 2.92
C GLY A 46 -10.07 17.43 1.70
N LEU A 47 -11.34 17.09 1.89
CA LEU A 47 -12.18 16.38 0.92
C LEU A 47 -12.19 17.02 -0.48
N ARG A 48 -12.42 18.34 -0.56
CA ARG A 48 -12.57 19.02 -1.86
C ARG A 48 -11.30 18.95 -2.72
N SER A 49 -10.14 19.13 -2.10
CA SER A 49 -8.86 19.08 -2.82
C SER A 49 -8.51 17.65 -3.22
N CYS A 50 -8.73 16.68 -2.34
CA CYS A 50 -8.54 15.26 -2.65
C CYS A 50 -9.44 14.82 -3.82
N ARG A 51 -10.71 15.25 -3.84
CA ARG A 51 -11.64 14.96 -4.93
C ARG A 51 -11.17 15.54 -6.26
N ARG A 52 -10.70 16.79 -6.29
CA ARG A 52 -10.14 17.38 -7.51
C ARG A 52 -8.96 16.57 -8.06
N VAL A 53 -8.11 16.02 -7.19
CA VAL A 53 -7.01 15.14 -7.61
C VAL A 53 -7.57 13.90 -8.29
N VAL A 54 -8.52 13.20 -7.67
CA VAL A 54 -9.13 11.98 -8.23
C VAL A 54 -9.82 12.27 -9.56
N GLU A 55 -10.61 13.34 -9.65
CA GLU A 55 -11.34 13.73 -10.86
C GLU A 55 -10.41 14.14 -12.02
N SER A 56 -9.21 14.63 -11.73
CA SER A 56 -8.20 14.97 -12.73
C SER A 56 -7.46 13.76 -13.32
N ILE A 57 -7.64 12.57 -12.73
CA ILE A 57 -6.89 11.36 -13.05
C ILE A 57 -7.86 10.30 -13.58
N ARG A 58 -7.53 9.69 -14.72
CA ARG A 58 -8.35 8.60 -15.32
C ARG A 58 -7.90 7.19 -14.90
N LYS A 59 -7.30 7.07 -13.72
CA LYS A 59 -6.76 5.81 -13.19
C LYS A 59 -7.23 5.63 -11.75
N PRO A 60 -7.39 4.39 -11.28
CA PRO A 60 -7.65 4.14 -9.88
C PRO A 60 -6.56 4.76 -8.99
N VAL A 61 -6.97 5.43 -7.93
CA VAL A 61 -6.05 6.07 -6.97
C VAL A 61 -6.12 5.31 -5.65
N GLN A 62 -4.95 4.91 -5.15
CA GLN A 62 -4.81 4.17 -3.91
C GLN A 62 -4.15 5.03 -2.84
N VAL A 63 -4.68 5.00 -1.62
CA VAL A 63 -3.95 5.47 -0.44
C VAL A 63 -2.86 4.47 -0.09
N ARG A 64 -1.62 4.94 0.05
CA ARG A 64 -0.48 4.14 0.52
C ARG A 64 0.10 4.70 1.81
N HIS A 65 0.62 3.79 2.62
CA HIS A 65 1.12 4.05 3.95
C HIS A 65 0.01 4.51 4.90
N GLY A 66 -0.79 3.56 5.32
CA GLY A 66 -1.73 3.76 6.40
C GLY A 66 -1.05 4.29 7.67
N THR A 67 -1.84 4.70 8.60
CA THR A 67 -1.41 5.22 9.90
C THR A 67 -1.70 4.19 10.98
N PRO A 68 -1.14 4.32 12.20
CA PRO A 68 -1.63 3.55 13.35
C PRO A 68 -3.13 3.77 13.61
N ASP A 69 -3.61 5.00 13.37
CA ASP A 69 -5.03 5.38 13.38
C ASP A 69 -5.39 5.97 12.00
N ALA A 70 -6.01 5.17 11.16
CA ALA A 70 -6.36 5.52 9.79
C ALA A 70 -7.74 6.16 9.62
N ARG A 71 -8.52 6.35 10.69
CA ARG A 71 -9.94 6.69 10.62
C ARG A 71 -10.23 7.96 9.82
N LEU A 72 -9.67 9.09 10.22
CA LEU A 72 -9.90 10.37 9.53
C LEU A 72 -9.34 10.38 8.11
N LEU A 73 -8.18 9.76 7.90
CA LEU A 73 -7.60 9.63 6.57
C LEU A 73 -8.52 8.79 5.64
N ALA A 74 -9.08 7.69 6.14
CA ALA A 74 -10.02 6.86 5.40
C ALA A 74 -11.29 7.63 5.04
N GLU A 75 -11.91 8.32 6.00
CA GLU A 75 -13.11 9.12 5.76
C GLU A 75 -12.91 10.13 4.62
N ILE A 76 -11.83 10.92 4.70
CA ILE A 76 -11.57 11.98 3.71
C ILE A 76 -11.25 11.39 2.33
N THR A 77 -10.40 10.38 2.26
CA THR A 77 -9.93 9.86 0.97
C THR A 77 -10.98 9.01 0.28
N LEU A 78 -11.71 8.16 1.01
CA LEU A 78 -12.80 7.37 0.44
C LEU A 78 -13.94 8.28 -0.04
N ALA A 79 -14.34 9.26 0.76
CA ALA A 79 -15.34 10.26 0.33
C ALA A 79 -14.86 11.10 -0.86
N ALA A 80 -13.56 11.25 -1.07
CA ALA A 80 -12.98 11.92 -2.23
C ALA A 80 -12.98 11.03 -3.49
N GLY A 81 -13.24 9.72 -3.39
CA GLY A 81 -13.27 8.79 -4.52
C GLY A 81 -11.99 7.98 -4.71
N PHE A 82 -11.12 7.88 -3.70
CA PHE A 82 -10.03 6.92 -3.73
C PHE A 82 -10.62 5.50 -3.74
N SER A 83 -10.17 4.67 -4.67
CA SER A 83 -10.76 3.35 -4.95
C SER A 83 -9.97 2.19 -4.34
N ALA A 84 -8.86 2.47 -3.66
CA ALA A 84 -8.08 1.47 -2.97
C ALA A 84 -7.39 2.05 -1.73
N TYR A 85 -7.22 1.22 -0.71
CA TYR A 85 -6.70 1.62 0.59
C TYR A 85 -5.68 0.61 1.11
N GLU A 86 -4.43 1.02 1.25
CA GLU A 86 -3.34 0.20 1.77
C GLU A 86 -2.96 0.61 3.19
N GLY A 87 -2.60 -0.38 4.00
CA GLY A 87 -2.16 -0.26 5.38
C GLY A 87 -2.76 -1.36 6.26
N GLY A 88 -2.43 -1.40 7.54
CA GLY A 88 -2.97 -2.43 8.44
C GLY A 88 -2.62 -2.21 9.91
N GLY A 89 -3.50 -2.69 10.77
CA GLY A 89 -3.39 -2.55 12.22
C GLY A 89 -2.25 -3.40 12.82
N ILE A 90 -1.98 -4.56 12.23
CA ILE A 90 -0.91 -5.46 12.67
C ILE A 90 0.35 -5.21 11.84
N SER A 91 0.23 -5.35 10.53
CA SER A 91 1.34 -5.29 9.60
C SER A 91 2.05 -3.94 9.59
N TYR A 92 1.34 -2.86 9.81
CA TYR A 92 1.91 -1.52 9.91
C TYR A 92 2.43 -1.20 11.31
N ASN A 93 1.81 -1.76 12.36
CA ASN A 93 2.25 -1.59 13.74
C ASN A 93 3.63 -2.21 13.97
N ILE A 94 3.85 -3.44 13.51
CA ILE A 94 5.10 -4.17 13.73
C ILE A 94 6.34 -3.36 13.35
N PRO A 95 6.46 -2.80 12.13
CA PRO A 95 7.65 -2.04 11.74
C PRO A 95 7.64 -0.57 12.15
N TYR A 96 6.48 0.09 12.28
CA TYR A 96 6.42 1.55 12.25
C TYR A 96 5.73 2.22 13.46
N ALA A 97 4.89 1.51 14.21
CA ALA A 97 4.04 2.11 15.24
C ALA A 97 4.35 1.59 16.66
N LYS A 98 5.62 1.47 17.01
CA LYS A 98 6.09 0.85 18.27
C LYS A 98 5.55 1.49 19.55
N SER A 99 5.08 2.73 19.50
CA SER A 99 4.54 3.46 20.66
C SER A 99 3.02 3.29 20.82
N VAL A 100 2.35 2.63 19.88
CA VAL A 100 0.90 2.39 19.90
C VAL A 100 0.66 0.90 20.13
N SER A 101 -0.23 0.54 21.07
CA SER A 101 -0.54 -0.87 21.31
C SER A 101 -1.17 -1.52 20.08
N LEU A 102 -0.88 -2.82 19.89
CA LEU A 102 -1.43 -3.60 18.79
C LEU A 102 -2.97 -3.66 18.86
N GLU A 103 -3.52 -3.83 20.05
CA GLU A 103 -4.97 -3.78 20.28
C GLU A 103 -5.59 -2.49 19.75
N ARG A 104 -5.00 -1.35 20.08
CA ARG A 104 -5.49 -0.05 19.64
C ARG A 104 -5.45 0.09 18.12
N THR A 105 -4.35 -0.31 17.47
CA THR A 105 -4.23 -0.21 16.01
C THR A 105 -5.20 -1.14 15.30
N ILE A 106 -5.44 -2.34 15.83
CA ILE A 106 -6.46 -3.25 15.29
C ILE A 106 -7.85 -2.60 15.34
N LEU A 107 -8.25 -2.06 16.50
CA LEU A 107 -9.54 -1.41 16.65
C LEU A 107 -9.73 -0.20 15.72
N ASP A 108 -8.72 0.65 15.60
CA ASP A 108 -8.78 1.81 14.72
C ASP A 108 -8.84 1.40 13.23
N TRP A 109 -8.17 0.30 12.85
CA TRP A 109 -8.26 -0.24 11.50
C TRP A 109 -9.57 -0.98 11.22
N GLN A 110 -10.18 -1.63 12.21
CA GLN A 110 -11.53 -2.19 12.06
C GLN A 110 -12.56 -1.12 11.69
N TYR A 111 -12.42 0.11 12.22
CA TYR A 111 -13.25 1.24 11.79
C TYR A 111 -13.05 1.55 10.30
N ALA A 112 -11.83 1.64 9.82
CA ALA A 112 -11.54 1.91 8.41
C ALA A 112 -12.04 0.77 7.52
N ASP A 113 -11.86 -0.48 7.92
CA ASP A 113 -12.36 -1.66 7.21
C ASP A 113 -13.89 -1.69 7.20
N ARG A 114 -14.56 -1.34 8.31
CA ARG A 114 -16.03 -1.22 8.34
C ARG A 114 -16.54 -0.13 7.40
N LEU A 115 -15.84 0.98 7.29
CA LEU A 115 -16.18 2.03 6.33
C LEU A 115 -16.11 1.49 4.89
N VAL A 116 -15.06 0.76 4.54
CA VAL A 116 -14.94 0.08 3.23
C VAL A 116 -16.08 -0.93 3.03
N GLY A 117 -16.42 -1.70 4.06
CA GLY A 117 -17.56 -2.64 4.04
C GLY A 117 -18.90 -1.94 3.76
N ILE A 118 -19.14 -0.77 4.34
CA ILE A 118 -20.34 0.05 4.08
C ILE A 118 -20.39 0.46 2.59
N TYR A 119 -19.27 0.87 2.00
CA TYR A 119 -19.22 1.16 0.56
C TYR A 119 -19.59 -0.07 -0.28
N ALA A 120 -19.10 -1.26 0.10
CA ALA A 120 -19.44 -2.50 -0.59
C ALA A 120 -20.93 -2.84 -0.48
N GLU A 121 -21.57 -2.62 0.67
CA GLU A 121 -23.02 -2.77 0.87
C GLU A 121 -23.85 -1.86 -0.05
N HIS A 122 -23.28 -0.74 -0.48
CA HIS A 122 -23.90 0.21 -1.42
C HIS A 122 -23.44 0.00 -2.88
N GLY A 123 -22.79 -1.13 -3.17
CA GLY A 123 -22.35 -1.49 -4.53
C GLY A 123 -21.10 -0.74 -5.00
N VAL A 124 -20.36 -0.11 -4.10
CA VAL A 124 -19.08 0.55 -4.42
C VAL A 124 -17.93 -0.30 -3.92
N GLU A 125 -17.23 -0.93 -4.84
CA GLU A 125 -16.11 -1.82 -4.52
C GLU A 125 -14.83 -1.01 -4.30
N ILE A 126 -14.27 -1.10 -3.10
CA ILE A 126 -13.00 -0.51 -2.72
C ILE A 126 -12.02 -1.65 -2.45
N ASN A 127 -10.85 -1.61 -3.10
CA ASN A 127 -9.82 -2.59 -2.87
C ASN A 127 -9.10 -2.29 -1.54
N ARG A 128 -9.09 -3.26 -0.65
CA ARG A 128 -8.37 -3.21 0.62
C ARG A 128 -7.07 -4.00 0.51
N GLU A 129 -5.97 -3.35 0.80
CA GLU A 129 -4.63 -3.96 0.77
C GLU A 129 -4.00 -3.87 2.17
N PRO A 130 -4.07 -4.92 3.00
CA PRO A 130 -3.22 -5.01 4.19
C PRO A 130 -1.76 -4.80 3.81
N PHE A 131 -0.99 -4.10 4.67
CA PHE A 131 0.42 -3.83 4.35
C PHE A 131 1.22 -5.13 4.28
N GLY A 132 1.46 -5.62 3.07
CA GLY A 132 2.03 -6.94 2.82
C GLY A 132 3.55 -7.08 2.89
N PRO A 133 4.38 -6.02 2.66
CA PRO A 133 5.82 -6.24 2.47
C PRO A 133 6.61 -6.28 3.79
N LEU A 134 6.14 -6.98 4.83
CA LEU A 134 6.88 -7.18 6.08
C LEU A 134 8.25 -7.84 5.87
N THR A 135 8.39 -8.65 4.83
CA THR A 135 9.68 -9.23 4.44
C THR A 135 10.72 -8.17 4.08
N GLY A 136 10.31 -7.00 3.60
CA GLY A 136 11.17 -5.84 3.39
C GLY A 136 11.75 -5.25 4.70
N THR A 137 11.18 -5.62 5.84
CA THR A 137 11.69 -5.27 7.18
C THR A 137 12.31 -6.47 7.91
N LEU A 138 12.79 -7.45 7.16
CA LEU A 138 13.45 -8.67 7.62
C LEU A 138 12.55 -9.62 8.44
N VAL A 139 11.24 -9.49 8.31
CA VAL A 139 10.29 -10.46 8.86
C VAL A 139 10.26 -11.70 7.95
N PRO A 140 10.36 -12.93 8.49
CA PRO A 140 10.31 -14.15 7.69
C PRO A 140 9.02 -14.26 6.86
N PRO A 141 9.04 -14.82 5.65
CA PRO A 141 7.87 -14.98 4.79
C PRO A 141 6.68 -15.66 5.48
N SER A 142 6.92 -16.67 6.30
CA SER A 142 5.87 -17.38 7.05
C SER A 142 5.10 -16.47 8.00
N ILE A 143 5.81 -15.59 8.72
CA ILE A 143 5.17 -14.61 9.62
C ILE A 143 4.47 -13.53 8.80
N SER A 144 5.09 -13.05 7.72
CA SER A 144 4.49 -12.07 6.81
C SER A 144 3.16 -12.58 6.23
N HIS A 145 3.11 -13.84 5.77
CA HIS A 145 1.90 -14.48 5.26
C HIS A 145 0.82 -14.64 6.34
N ALA A 146 1.21 -15.11 7.54
CA ALA A 146 0.28 -15.24 8.66
C ALA A 146 -0.38 -13.89 8.99
N VAL A 147 0.41 -12.82 9.07
CA VAL A 147 -0.11 -11.47 9.33
C VAL A 147 -1.02 -10.99 8.19
N ALA A 148 -0.62 -11.16 6.93
CA ALA A 148 -1.42 -10.76 5.78
C ALA A 148 -2.79 -11.46 5.74
N VAL A 149 -2.82 -12.78 5.98
CA VAL A 149 -4.06 -13.57 6.01
C VAL A 149 -4.94 -13.16 7.19
N ILE A 150 -4.37 -12.99 8.38
CA ILE A 150 -5.11 -12.55 9.58
C ILE A 150 -5.74 -11.17 9.34
N GLU A 151 -4.99 -10.19 8.85
CA GLU A 151 -5.54 -8.86 8.56
C GLU A 151 -6.59 -8.88 7.46
N GLY A 152 -6.39 -9.71 6.44
CA GLY A 152 -7.40 -9.90 5.40
C GLY A 152 -8.72 -10.45 5.97
N ILE A 153 -8.65 -11.43 6.88
CA ILE A 153 -9.83 -11.98 7.56
C ILE A 153 -10.50 -10.92 8.45
N LEU A 154 -9.73 -10.16 9.21
CA LEU A 154 -10.26 -9.06 10.03
C LEU A 154 -10.97 -8.00 9.17
N ALA A 155 -10.45 -7.71 7.97
CA ALA A 155 -11.12 -6.82 7.04
C ALA A 155 -12.41 -7.44 6.46
N ALA A 156 -12.38 -8.72 6.10
CA ALA A 156 -13.56 -9.44 5.61
C ALA A 156 -14.68 -9.50 6.67
N GLU A 157 -14.32 -9.65 7.95
CA GLU A 157 -15.25 -9.57 9.07
C GLU A 157 -16.00 -8.23 9.14
N GLN A 158 -15.37 -7.16 8.71
CA GLN A 158 -15.98 -5.82 8.64
C GLN A 158 -16.79 -5.58 7.34
N GLY A 159 -16.89 -6.57 6.47
CA GLY A 159 -17.68 -6.52 5.23
C GLY A 159 -16.89 -6.17 3.98
N VAL A 160 -15.57 -6.10 4.06
CA VAL A 160 -14.71 -5.87 2.88
C VAL A 160 -14.80 -7.06 1.93
N LYS A 161 -14.99 -6.79 0.63
CA LYS A 161 -15.17 -7.83 -0.41
C LYS A 161 -13.99 -7.96 -1.37
N ASN A 162 -13.18 -6.94 -1.54
CA ASN A 162 -12.02 -6.95 -2.44
C ASN A 162 -10.73 -6.76 -1.64
N ILE A 163 -9.94 -7.82 -1.52
CA ILE A 163 -8.75 -7.85 -0.66
C ILE A 163 -7.54 -8.27 -1.48
N THR A 164 -6.48 -7.46 -1.41
CA THR A 164 -5.20 -7.75 -2.04
C THR A 164 -4.16 -8.04 -0.96
N LEU A 165 -3.63 -9.26 -0.93
CA LEU A 165 -2.59 -9.66 0.01
C LEU A 165 -1.21 -9.47 -0.58
N GLY A 166 -0.28 -8.93 0.20
CA GLY A 166 1.02 -8.49 -0.28
C GLY A 166 2.20 -9.33 0.21
N TYR A 167 3.25 -9.34 -0.63
CA TYR A 167 4.54 -9.91 -0.32
C TYR A 167 5.65 -8.99 -0.84
N GLY A 168 6.69 -8.78 -0.05
CA GLY A 168 7.87 -8.02 -0.44
C GLY A 168 9.01 -8.91 -0.94
N GLN A 169 9.60 -8.53 -2.08
CA GLN A 169 10.73 -9.23 -2.67
C GLN A 169 11.88 -9.43 -1.67
N CYS A 170 12.37 -10.67 -1.56
CA CYS A 170 13.54 -11.03 -0.75
C CYS A 170 14.81 -11.22 -1.59
N GLY A 171 14.70 -11.20 -2.92
CA GLY A 171 15.81 -11.31 -3.87
C GLY A 171 16.18 -12.73 -4.28
N ASN A 172 15.59 -13.75 -3.68
CA ASN A 172 15.71 -15.14 -4.12
C ASN A 172 14.49 -15.50 -4.99
N LEU A 173 14.73 -15.73 -6.29
CA LEU A 173 13.67 -15.97 -7.26
C LEU A 173 12.75 -17.13 -6.87
N PHE A 174 13.30 -18.26 -6.47
CA PHE A 174 12.50 -19.43 -6.10
C PHE A 174 11.66 -19.17 -4.86
N GLN A 175 12.23 -18.53 -3.85
CA GLN A 175 11.53 -18.15 -2.64
C GLN A 175 10.42 -17.12 -2.94
N ASP A 176 10.72 -16.09 -3.73
CA ASP A 176 9.78 -15.02 -4.04
C ASP A 176 8.57 -15.55 -4.83
N VAL A 177 8.81 -16.42 -5.83
CA VAL A 177 7.74 -17.06 -6.60
C VAL A 177 6.92 -18.02 -5.73
N ALA A 178 7.58 -18.85 -4.94
CA ALA A 178 6.91 -19.80 -4.05
C ALA A 178 6.08 -19.08 -2.98
N ALA A 179 6.58 -17.95 -2.45
CA ALA A 179 5.89 -17.17 -1.44
C ALA A 179 4.55 -16.60 -1.94
N ILE A 180 4.50 -16.01 -3.13
CA ILE A 180 3.23 -15.51 -3.70
C ILE A 180 2.24 -16.65 -3.88
N LYS A 181 2.69 -17.79 -4.43
CA LYS A 181 1.80 -18.96 -4.62
C LYS A 181 1.30 -19.55 -3.30
N ALA A 182 2.16 -19.61 -2.30
CA ALA A 182 1.76 -20.06 -0.96
C ALA A 182 0.78 -19.09 -0.31
N LEU A 183 0.98 -17.77 -0.51
CA LEU A 183 0.06 -16.75 0.01
C LEU A 183 -1.35 -16.89 -0.61
N GLU A 184 -1.45 -17.13 -1.92
CA GLU A 184 -2.71 -17.40 -2.61
C GLU A 184 -3.42 -18.62 -2.01
N GLN A 185 -2.72 -19.74 -1.89
CA GLN A 185 -3.27 -20.97 -1.33
C GLN A 185 -3.74 -20.80 0.13
N LEU A 186 -2.92 -20.16 0.96
CA LEU A 186 -3.26 -19.88 2.36
C LEU A 186 -4.47 -18.95 2.46
N ALA A 187 -4.54 -17.93 1.62
CA ALA A 187 -5.67 -17.03 1.59
C ALA A 187 -6.96 -17.77 1.24
N ASP A 188 -6.98 -18.52 0.16
CA ASP A 188 -8.14 -19.29 -0.26
C ASP A 188 -8.61 -20.27 0.84
N GLU A 189 -7.66 -21.01 1.44
CA GLU A 189 -7.96 -21.99 2.50
C GLU A 189 -8.56 -21.30 3.74
N TYR A 190 -7.89 -20.27 4.26
CA TYR A 190 -8.30 -19.65 5.52
C TYR A 190 -9.56 -18.79 5.37
N PHE A 191 -9.73 -18.08 4.26
CA PHE A 191 -10.98 -17.35 4.01
C PHE A 191 -12.17 -18.30 3.86
N ALA A 192 -12.00 -19.41 3.13
CA ALA A 192 -13.05 -20.43 3.02
C ALA A 192 -13.38 -21.06 4.38
N LYS A 193 -12.36 -21.36 5.20
CA LYS A 193 -12.51 -21.92 6.56
C LYS A 193 -13.28 -20.99 7.50
N HIS A 194 -13.11 -19.68 7.36
CA HIS A 194 -13.81 -18.67 8.15
C HIS A 194 -15.13 -18.20 7.52
N GLY A 195 -15.54 -18.76 6.39
CA GLY A 195 -16.85 -18.49 5.77
C GLY A 195 -16.87 -17.34 4.76
N TYR A 196 -15.74 -16.70 4.48
CA TYR A 196 -15.62 -15.55 3.56
C TYR A 196 -15.36 -15.98 2.11
N LYS A 197 -16.24 -16.85 1.56
CA LYS A 197 -16.10 -17.41 0.21
C LYS A 197 -16.45 -16.42 -0.92
N ASP A 198 -17.08 -15.34 -0.58
CA ASP A 198 -17.53 -14.27 -1.50
C ASP A 198 -16.54 -13.12 -1.62
N CYS A 199 -15.40 -13.19 -0.95
CA CYS A 199 -14.32 -12.23 -1.10
C CYS A 199 -13.50 -12.49 -2.38
N VAL A 200 -13.24 -11.43 -3.12
CA VAL A 200 -12.28 -11.45 -4.24
C VAL A 200 -10.88 -11.26 -3.67
N LEU A 201 -10.08 -12.32 -3.74
CA LEU A 201 -8.71 -12.33 -3.24
C LEU A 201 -7.73 -12.17 -4.40
N THR A 202 -6.78 -11.27 -4.24
CA THR A 202 -5.72 -11.01 -5.21
C THR A 202 -4.38 -10.85 -4.49
N THR A 203 -3.29 -10.86 -5.25
CA THR A 203 -1.94 -10.70 -4.68
C THR A 203 -1.23 -9.49 -5.24
N VAL A 204 -0.39 -8.88 -4.42
CA VAL A 204 0.53 -7.81 -4.81
C VAL A 204 1.97 -8.17 -4.47
N PHE A 205 2.84 -8.02 -5.45
CA PHE A 205 4.28 -8.16 -5.30
C PHE A 205 4.92 -6.78 -5.18
N HIS A 206 5.57 -6.51 -4.03
CA HIS A 206 6.34 -5.30 -3.84
C HIS A 206 7.78 -5.56 -4.28
N GLN A 207 8.27 -4.86 -5.28
CA GLN A 207 9.66 -4.93 -5.68
C GLN A 207 10.60 -4.55 -4.53
N TRP A 208 11.86 -4.90 -4.62
CA TRP A 208 12.89 -4.77 -3.59
C TRP A 208 12.82 -3.46 -2.81
N MET A 209 12.71 -3.56 -1.49
CA MET A 209 12.59 -2.43 -0.57
C MET A 209 13.84 -2.16 0.27
N GLY A 210 14.89 -2.94 0.08
CA GLY A 210 16.19 -2.73 0.73
C GLY A 210 17.05 -1.69 0.01
N GLY A 211 18.34 -1.66 0.32
CA GLY A 211 19.28 -0.76 -0.32
C GLY A 211 19.33 -0.92 -1.83
N PHE A 212 19.19 0.18 -2.56
CA PHE A 212 19.32 0.21 -4.02
C PHE A 212 20.73 0.62 -4.43
N PRO A 213 21.24 0.10 -5.56
CA PRO A 213 22.49 0.58 -6.14
C PRO A 213 22.36 2.03 -6.60
N GLN A 214 23.44 2.82 -6.42
CA GLN A 214 23.52 4.17 -6.99
C GLN A 214 23.73 4.14 -8.51
N ASP A 215 24.36 3.08 -9.01
CA ASP A 215 24.55 2.86 -10.44
C ASP A 215 23.18 2.53 -11.09
N GLU A 216 22.80 3.32 -12.09
CA GLU A 216 21.49 3.25 -12.73
C GLU A 216 21.27 1.90 -13.43
N ALA A 217 22.29 1.34 -14.10
CA ALA A 217 22.17 0.05 -14.78
C ALA A 217 21.93 -1.09 -13.79
N LYS A 218 22.60 -1.05 -12.63
CA LYS A 218 22.36 -2.01 -11.55
C LYS A 218 20.98 -1.82 -10.92
N ALA A 219 20.51 -0.58 -10.78
CA ALA A 219 19.16 -0.30 -10.30
C ALA A 219 18.10 -0.89 -11.24
N PHE A 220 18.24 -0.71 -12.55
CA PHE A 220 17.36 -1.36 -13.54
C PHE A 220 17.44 -2.89 -13.48
N SER A 221 18.60 -3.47 -13.21
CA SER A 221 18.73 -4.92 -13.04
C SER A 221 17.91 -5.44 -11.85
N VAL A 222 17.90 -4.70 -10.72
CA VAL A 222 17.06 -5.03 -9.55
C VAL A 222 15.57 -4.94 -9.89
N ILE A 223 15.16 -3.92 -10.62
CA ILE A 223 13.77 -3.73 -11.06
C ILE A 223 13.34 -4.86 -11.99
N SER A 224 14.16 -5.19 -13.01
CA SER A 224 13.89 -6.27 -13.96
C SER A 224 13.80 -7.63 -13.28
N TRP A 225 14.67 -7.89 -12.31
CA TRP A 225 14.62 -9.12 -11.50
C TRP A 225 13.30 -9.24 -10.73
N GLY A 226 12.86 -8.13 -10.12
CA GLY A 226 11.56 -8.07 -9.44
C GLY A 226 10.38 -8.26 -10.39
N ALA A 227 10.45 -7.70 -11.61
CA ALA A 227 9.45 -7.89 -12.64
C ALA A 227 9.34 -9.35 -13.08
N ALA A 228 10.49 -10.02 -13.32
CA ALA A 228 10.53 -11.44 -13.67
C ALA A 228 9.95 -12.31 -12.54
N ALA A 229 10.30 -12.05 -11.29
CA ALA A 229 9.73 -12.78 -10.14
C ALA A 229 8.20 -12.62 -10.05
N ALA A 230 7.69 -11.40 -10.20
CA ALA A 230 6.25 -11.12 -10.18
C ALA A 230 5.52 -11.81 -11.33
N ALA A 231 6.07 -11.80 -12.54
CA ALA A 231 5.50 -12.45 -13.71
C ALA A 231 5.45 -13.98 -13.56
N LEU A 232 6.53 -14.59 -13.09
CA LEU A 232 6.59 -16.04 -12.84
C LEU A 232 5.63 -16.47 -11.71
N ALA A 233 5.48 -15.63 -10.70
CA ALA A 233 4.53 -15.84 -9.62
C ALA A 233 3.07 -15.61 -10.05
N LYS A 234 2.84 -14.91 -11.17
CA LYS A 234 1.51 -14.45 -11.64
C LYS A 234 0.84 -13.51 -10.64
N ALA A 235 1.62 -12.65 -9.97
CA ALA A 235 1.06 -11.67 -9.05
C ALA A 235 0.08 -10.74 -9.81
N THR A 236 -1.07 -10.47 -9.20
CA THR A 236 -2.11 -9.63 -9.81
C THR A 236 -1.66 -8.19 -9.98
N LYS A 237 -0.90 -7.69 -9.00
CA LYS A 237 -0.40 -6.31 -8.96
C LYS A 237 1.09 -6.29 -8.62
N VAL A 238 1.79 -5.30 -9.15
CA VAL A 238 3.21 -5.04 -8.79
C VAL A 238 3.34 -3.60 -8.30
N ILE A 239 3.93 -3.41 -7.12
CA ILE A 239 4.39 -2.10 -6.68
C ILE A 239 5.81 -1.92 -7.18
N VAL A 240 5.93 -1.00 -8.12
CA VAL A 240 7.15 -0.80 -8.92
C VAL A 240 8.10 0.18 -8.24
N LYS A 241 9.37 -0.13 -8.28
CA LYS A 241 10.47 0.74 -7.86
C LYS A 241 11.04 1.55 -9.02
N THR A 242 11.83 2.56 -8.69
CA THR A 242 12.45 3.45 -9.68
C THR A 242 13.97 3.33 -9.65
N PRO A 243 14.68 3.69 -10.75
CA PRO A 243 16.13 3.73 -10.71
C PRO A 243 16.70 4.80 -9.76
N HIS A 244 15.86 5.71 -9.24
CA HIS A 244 16.27 6.77 -8.32
C HIS A 244 16.12 6.41 -6.83
N GLU A 245 15.80 5.16 -6.48
CA GLU A 245 15.59 4.76 -5.07
C GLU A 245 16.77 5.08 -4.14
N ALA A 246 18.01 5.04 -4.67
CA ALA A 246 19.22 5.39 -3.91
C ALA A 246 19.53 6.90 -3.93
N LEU A 247 18.81 7.70 -4.73
CA LEU A 247 19.12 9.12 -4.97
C LEU A 247 18.18 10.07 -4.23
N GLY A 248 17.11 9.55 -3.63
CA GLY A 248 16.11 10.32 -2.91
C GLY A 248 14.74 10.29 -3.56
N ILE A 249 14.02 11.43 -3.61
CA ILE A 249 12.68 11.49 -4.21
C ILE A 249 12.78 11.34 -5.74
N PRO A 250 12.16 10.29 -6.32
CA PRO A 250 12.28 10.04 -7.76
C PRO A 250 11.51 11.09 -8.58
N THR A 251 12.06 11.41 -9.74
CA THR A 251 11.37 12.24 -10.72
C THR A 251 10.23 11.48 -11.40
N LYS A 252 9.33 12.19 -12.07
CA LYS A 252 8.26 11.56 -12.87
C LYS A 252 8.82 10.72 -14.02
N GLU A 253 9.96 11.12 -14.58
CA GLU A 253 10.67 10.38 -15.64
C GLU A 253 11.22 9.05 -15.10
N ALA A 254 11.88 9.06 -13.94
CA ALA A 254 12.37 7.87 -13.29
C ALA A 254 11.23 6.89 -12.91
N ASN A 255 10.11 7.41 -12.41
CA ASN A 255 8.91 6.61 -12.17
C ASN A 255 8.41 5.95 -13.47
N ALA A 256 8.33 6.72 -14.56
CA ALA A 256 7.91 6.19 -15.87
C ALA A 256 8.89 5.14 -16.42
N GLN A 257 10.20 5.30 -16.19
CA GLN A 257 11.21 4.32 -16.58
C GLN A 257 11.05 3.02 -15.80
N GLY A 258 10.93 3.07 -14.46
CA GLY A 258 10.68 1.89 -13.63
C GLY A 258 9.44 1.11 -14.06
N LEU A 259 8.34 1.82 -14.34
CA LEU A 259 7.10 1.22 -14.83
C LEU A 259 7.29 0.54 -16.20
N ARG A 260 7.97 1.18 -17.15
CA ARG A 260 8.25 0.57 -18.47
C ARG A 260 9.17 -0.64 -18.37
N THR A 261 10.13 -0.62 -17.44
CA THR A 261 11.05 -1.75 -17.20
C THR A 261 10.31 -2.94 -16.60
N THR A 262 9.25 -2.70 -15.82
CA THR A 262 8.47 -3.75 -15.16
C THR A 262 7.43 -4.38 -16.09
N LYS A 263 6.93 -3.64 -17.06
CA LYS A 263 6.00 -4.14 -18.10
C LYS A 263 6.72 -4.98 -19.17
#